data_01b8c997f9bf48e9c051ccd791937b4f
#
_entry.id   01b8c997f9bf48e9c051ccd791937b4f
#
_cell.length_a   1.000
_cell.length_b   1.000
_cell.length_c   1.000
_cell.angle_alpha   90.00
_cell.angle_beta   90.00
_cell.angle_gamma   90.00
#
_symmetry.space_group_name_H-M   'P 1'
#
loop_
_entity.id
_entity.type
_entity.pdbx_description
1 polymer ?
#
loop_
_entity_poly.entity_id
_entity_poly.type
_entity_poly.pdbx_seq_one_letter_code
_entity_poly.pdbx_strand_id
1 'polypeptide(L)'
;PVIDNALAAGNPIPDELADRAALRQQAATEYAKPLPDDLRALFPDEFTHTDTMGWIPKGWGIRALDQVADYMNGLACQKYPVQDGEHGLPVIKIRELRSGISEQTDRATASVPKKYLVEDGDILFSWSGSLLVRPWTEGPGVLNQHLFKVTSDAFPKWFIYLWTDHHLQDFIQIAADKATTMGHIKRDHLTAAKVVVPSGDVLGAADRQLGPAMEKAISVLLQAQALTKLRDALLPKLLTGEVTVIGHPLRTDAQTCRRRQP
;
A
#
# COMPACT_ATOMS: atom_id res chain seq x y z
N PRO A 1 16.49 -9.60 -11.90
CA PRO A 1 17.53 -10.56 -11.49
C PRO A 1 17.46 -11.88 -12.26
N VAL A 2 16.27 -12.54 -12.37
CA VAL A 2 16.15 -13.84 -13.08
C VAL A 2 16.56 -13.72 -14.55
N ILE A 3 16.08 -12.69 -15.25
CA ILE A 3 16.49 -12.41 -16.65
C ILE A 3 18.01 -12.15 -16.73
N ASP A 4 18.56 -11.36 -15.78
CA ASP A 4 19.98 -11.05 -15.76
C ASP A 4 20.84 -12.33 -15.54
N ASN A 5 20.37 -13.23 -14.66
CA ASN A 5 21.03 -14.51 -14.40
C ASN A 5 20.93 -15.43 -15.62
N ALA A 6 19.75 -15.55 -16.24
CA ALA A 6 19.56 -16.35 -17.43
C ALA A 6 20.48 -15.91 -18.58
N LEU A 7 20.55 -14.59 -18.84
CA LEU A 7 21.45 -14.02 -19.84
C LEU A 7 22.92 -14.29 -19.51
N ALA A 8 23.34 -14.13 -18.27
CA ALA A 8 24.70 -14.39 -17.82
C ALA A 8 25.09 -15.87 -17.93
N ALA A 9 24.14 -16.77 -17.69
CA ALA A 9 24.33 -18.22 -17.82
C ALA A 9 24.22 -18.72 -19.28
N GLY A 10 23.76 -17.88 -20.23
CA GLY A 10 23.48 -18.28 -21.60
C GLY A 10 22.20 -19.11 -21.76
N ASN A 11 21.33 -19.08 -20.77
CA ASN A 11 20.05 -19.78 -20.80
C ASN A 11 19.04 -19.03 -21.71
N PRO A 12 18.15 -19.76 -22.40
CA PRO A 12 17.18 -19.14 -23.27
C PRO A 12 16.16 -18.31 -22.49
N ILE A 13 15.85 -17.14 -23.03
CA ILE A 13 14.72 -16.32 -22.54
C ILE A 13 13.49 -16.69 -23.39
N PRO A 14 12.36 -17.05 -22.77
CA PRO A 14 11.11 -17.30 -23.50
C PRO A 14 10.70 -16.11 -24.37
N ASP A 15 10.15 -16.36 -25.55
CA ASP A 15 9.77 -15.30 -26.50
C ASP A 15 8.77 -14.29 -25.88
N GLU A 16 7.84 -14.77 -25.04
CA GLU A 16 6.87 -13.94 -24.34
C GLU A 16 7.51 -13.00 -23.29
N LEU A 17 8.76 -13.23 -22.91
CA LEU A 17 9.53 -12.39 -22.00
C LEU A 17 10.58 -11.54 -22.74
N ALA A 18 10.68 -11.63 -24.06
CA ALA A 18 11.70 -10.92 -24.85
C ALA A 18 11.64 -9.40 -24.66
N ASP A 19 10.45 -8.80 -24.72
CA ASP A 19 10.27 -7.36 -24.49
C ASP A 19 10.72 -6.93 -23.08
N ARG A 20 10.40 -7.74 -22.07
CA ARG A 20 10.85 -7.50 -20.69
C ARG A 20 12.37 -7.61 -20.57
N ALA A 21 12.98 -8.55 -21.26
CA ALA A 21 14.42 -8.70 -21.30
C ALA A 21 15.11 -7.50 -21.95
N ALA A 22 14.57 -7.02 -23.08
CA ALA A 22 15.08 -5.84 -23.78
C ALA A 22 14.99 -4.58 -22.90
N LEU A 23 13.84 -4.33 -22.27
CA LEU A 23 13.64 -3.22 -21.32
C LEU A 23 14.60 -3.32 -20.13
N ARG A 24 14.82 -4.52 -19.63
CA ARG A 24 15.75 -4.74 -18.51
C ARG A 24 17.20 -4.45 -18.89
N GLN A 25 17.63 -4.86 -20.07
CA GLN A 25 18.96 -4.56 -20.58
C GLN A 25 19.17 -3.05 -20.79
N GLN A 26 18.18 -2.37 -21.34
CA GLN A 26 18.20 -0.91 -21.50
C GLN A 26 18.30 -0.20 -20.14
N ALA A 27 17.46 -0.57 -19.18
CA ALA A 27 17.47 0.00 -17.83
C ALA A 27 18.79 -0.27 -17.09
N ALA A 28 19.43 -1.41 -17.32
CA ALA A 28 20.71 -1.75 -16.70
C ALA A 28 21.86 -0.86 -17.16
N THR A 29 21.79 -0.35 -18.39
CA THR A 29 22.79 0.59 -18.93
C THR A 29 22.60 2.03 -18.45
N GLU A 30 21.39 2.40 -18.07
CA GLU A 30 21.04 3.81 -17.85
C GLU A 30 20.87 4.21 -16.37
N TYR A 31 20.31 3.34 -15.52
CA TYR A 31 19.89 3.71 -14.16
C TYR A 31 20.10 2.66 -13.06
N ALA A 32 20.48 1.44 -13.39
CA ALA A 32 20.41 0.35 -12.43
C ALA A 32 21.75 0.05 -11.78
N LYS A 33 21.86 0.39 -10.49
CA LYS A 33 22.88 -0.23 -9.65
C LYS A 33 22.59 -1.75 -9.61
N PRO A 34 23.53 -2.62 -10.03
CA PRO A 34 23.32 -4.05 -10.02
C PRO A 34 23.09 -4.54 -8.58
N LEU A 35 22.26 -5.58 -8.42
CA LEU A 35 22.16 -6.27 -7.14
C LEU A 35 23.53 -6.79 -6.73
N PRO A 36 23.87 -6.77 -5.43
CA PRO A 36 25.01 -7.48 -4.89
C PRO A 36 25.00 -8.96 -5.33
N ASP A 37 26.18 -9.53 -5.58
CA ASP A 37 26.30 -10.88 -6.15
C ASP A 37 25.68 -11.96 -5.25
N ASP A 38 25.79 -11.81 -3.93
CA ASP A 38 25.16 -12.68 -2.95
C ASP A 38 23.64 -12.67 -3.03
N LEU A 39 23.03 -11.51 -3.25
CA LEU A 39 21.59 -11.40 -3.45
C LEU A 39 21.17 -11.90 -4.83
N ARG A 40 21.96 -11.61 -5.86
CA ARG A 40 21.68 -12.08 -7.22
C ARG A 40 21.68 -13.59 -7.33
N ALA A 41 22.61 -14.26 -6.64
CA ALA A 41 22.74 -15.72 -6.61
C ALA A 41 21.52 -16.45 -6.01
N LEU A 42 20.66 -15.77 -5.26
CA LEU A 42 19.41 -16.35 -4.73
C LEU A 42 18.33 -16.54 -5.81
N PHE A 43 18.42 -15.80 -6.91
CA PHE A 43 17.43 -15.85 -7.98
C PHE A 43 17.80 -16.95 -9.00
N PRO A 44 16.81 -17.72 -9.50
CA PRO A 44 17.07 -18.70 -10.55
C PRO A 44 17.53 -18.04 -11.85
N ASP A 45 18.15 -18.81 -12.68
CA ASP A 45 18.65 -18.46 -14.01
C ASP A 45 17.84 -19.12 -15.15
N GLU A 46 16.75 -19.80 -14.79
CA GLU A 46 15.86 -20.49 -15.72
C GLU A 46 14.39 -20.15 -15.45
N PHE A 47 13.56 -20.44 -16.45
CA PHE A 47 12.11 -20.27 -16.37
C PHE A 47 11.41 -21.63 -16.53
N THR A 48 10.20 -21.73 -15.98
CA THR A 48 9.29 -22.85 -16.13
C THR A 48 7.95 -22.36 -16.65
N HIS A 49 7.40 -23.00 -17.68
CA HIS A 49 6.07 -22.70 -18.16
C HIS A 49 4.99 -23.31 -17.28
N THR A 50 3.93 -22.58 -17.04
CA THR A 50 2.75 -23.02 -16.29
C THR A 50 1.48 -22.65 -17.04
N ASP A 51 0.43 -23.47 -16.93
CA ASP A 51 -0.84 -23.25 -17.64
C ASP A 51 -1.59 -22.02 -17.15
N THR A 52 -1.33 -21.56 -15.91
CA THR A 52 -2.10 -20.50 -15.27
C THR A 52 -1.42 -19.12 -15.29
N MET A 53 -0.08 -19.09 -15.27
CA MET A 53 0.69 -17.84 -15.18
C MET A 53 1.71 -17.68 -16.33
N GLY A 54 1.72 -18.59 -17.31
CA GLY A 54 2.75 -18.64 -18.34
C GLY A 54 4.13 -18.92 -17.74
N TRP A 55 5.15 -18.20 -18.21
CA TRP A 55 6.52 -18.38 -17.75
C TRP A 55 6.79 -17.71 -16.40
N ILE A 56 7.17 -18.53 -15.41
CA ILE A 56 7.60 -18.06 -14.10
C ILE A 56 9.05 -18.49 -13.84
N PRO A 57 9.76 -17.88 -12.87
CA PRO A 57 11.09 -18.33 -12.48
C PRO A 57 11.06 -19.79 -12.00
N LYS A 58 12.04 -20.57 -12.42
CA LYS A 58 12.13 -21.99 -12.05
C LYS A 58 12.21 -22.16 -10.53
N GLY A 59 11.44 -23.09 -10.02
CA GLY A 59 11.37 -23.37 -8.57
C GLY A 59 10.49 -22.43 -7.76
N TRP A 60 9.89 -21.41 -8.39
CA TRP A 60 8.90 -20.58 -7.71
C TRP A 60 7.51 -21.25 -7.76
N GLY A 61 6.70 -21.01 -6.72
CA GLY A 61 5.37 -21.59 -6.62
C GLY A 61 4.27 -20.64 -7.13
N ILE A 62 3.08 -21.21 -7.37
CA ILE A 62 1.86 -20.43 -7.64
C ILE A 62 0.87 -20.72 -6.51
N ARG A 63 0.28 -19.67 -5.97
CA ARG A 63 -0.81 -19.75 -4.98
C ARG A 63 -1.94 -18.81 -5.37
N ALA A 64 -3.12 -19.04 -4.81
CA ALA A 64 -4.20 -18.07 -4.88
C ALA A 64 -3.93 -16.91 -3.90
N LEU A 65 -4.48 -15.74 -4.19
CA LEU A 65 -4.30 -14.55 -3.36
C LEU A 65 -4.84 -14.76 -1.92
N ASP A 66 -5.95 -15.48 -1.77
CA ASP A 66 -6.53 -15.89 -0.48
C ASP A 66 -5.78 -17.04 0.23
N GLN A 67 -4.75 -17.61 -0.41
CA GLN A 67 -3.83 -18.57 0.20
C GLN A 67 -2.54 -17.90 0.73
N VAL A 68 -2.28 -16.66 0.33
CA VAL A 68 -1.12 -15.90 0.81
C VAL A 68 -1.52 -14.84 1.83
N ALA A 69 -2.81 -14.47 1.88
CA ALA A 69 -3.33 -13.51 2.85
C ALA A 69 -4.75 -13.86 3.30
N ASP A 70 -5.07 -13.51 4.54
CA ASP A 70 -6.44 -13.53 5.05
C ASP A 70 -7.14 -12.19 4.75
N TYR A 71 -8.32 -12.28 4.17
CA TYR A 71 -9.18 -11.15 3.82
C TYR A 71 -10.39 -11.13 4.76
N MET A 72 -10.20 -10.58 5.95
CA MET A 72 -11.23 -10.55 6.98
C MET A 72 -12.21 -9.40 6.76
N ASN A 73 -13.50 -9.73 6.57
CA ASN A 73 -14.58 -8.73 6.52
C ASN A 73 -14.74 -7.99 7.85
N GLY A 74 -15.08 -6.71 7.77
CA GLY A 74 -15.52 -5.93 8.92
C GLY A 74 -16.96 -6.21 9.34
N LEU A 75 -17.49 -5.35 10.21
CA LEU A 75 -18.79 -5.44 10.85
C LEU A 75 -19.86 -4.60 10.16
N ALA A 76 -21.10 -5.00 10.32
CA ALA A 76 -22.26 -4.13 10.15
C ALA A 76 -22.32 -3.15 11.36
N CYS A 77 -21.50 -2.09 11.33
CA CYS A 77 -21.22 -1.23 12.48
C CYS A 77 -22.47 -0.58 13.07
N GLN A 78 -23.55 -0.41 12.30
CA GLN A 78 -24.83 0.08 12.81
C GLN A 78 -25.46 -0.79 13.91
N LYS A 79 -25.00 -2.03 14.08
CA LYS A 79 -25.39 -2.96 15.17
C LYS A 79 -24.58 -2.73 16.45
N TYR A 80 -23.59 -1.86 16.41
CA TYR A 80 -22.65 -1.57 17.49
C TYR A 80 -22.62 -0.06 17.79
N PRO A 81 -23.77 0.53 18.20
CA PRO A 81 -23.84 1.95 18.50
C PRO A 81 -22.93 2.31 19.67
N VAL A 82 -22.50 3.57 19.71
CA VAL A 82 -21.80 4.14 20.88
C VAL A 82 -22.73 4.09 22.07
N GLN A 83 -22.22 3.68 23.22
CA GLN A 83 -22.98 3.63 24.47
C GLN A 83 -22.88 4.94 25.22
N ASP A 84 -23.83 5.19 26.15
CA ASP A 84 -23.84 6.40 26.99
C ASP A 84 -22.52 6.54 27.76
N GLY A 85 -21.93 7.72 27.66
CA GLY A 85 -20.64 8.02 28.29
C GLY A 85 -19.40 7.54 27.55
N GLU A 86 -19.54 6.86 26.41
CA GLU A 86 -18.44 6.39 25.56
C GLU A 86 -18.16 7.38 24.42
N HIS A 87 -16.89 7.66 24.13
CA HIS A 87 -16.53 8.47 22.95
C HIS A 87 -16.65 7.71 21.62
N GLY A 88 -16.71 6.38 21.64
CA GLY A 88 -16.72 5.51 20.47
C GLY A 88 -15.50 5.69 19.57
N LEU A 89 -15.33 4.79 18.61
CA LEU A 89 -14.31 4.85 17.57
C LEU A 89 -14.91 5.19 16.20
N PRO A 90 -14.18 5.87 15.31
CA PRO A 90 -14.64 6.13 13.96
C PRO A 90 -14.87 4.81 13.21
N VAL A 91 -15.95 4.75 12.45
CA VAL A 91 -16.25 3.61 11.55
C VAL A 91 -15.52 3.82 10.24
N ILE A 92 -14.58 2.93 9.93
CA ILE A 92 -13.81 3.01 8.69
C ILE A 92 -14.60 2.35 7.55
N LYS A 93 -15.18 3.18 6.70
CA LYS A 93 -15.87 2.80 5.46
C LYS A 93 -15.00 3.13 4.25
N ILE A 94 -15.51 2.88 3.05
CA ILE A 94 -14.82 3.21 1.79
C ILE A 94 -14.48 4.71 1.71
N ARG A 95 -15.36 5.58 2.21
CA ARG A 95 -15.15 7.04 2.25
C ARG A 95 -13.93 7.37 3.12
N GLU A 96 -13.90 6.85 4.33
CA GLU A 96 -12.81 7.09 5.28
C GLU A 96 -11.50 6.49 4.77
N LEU A 97 -11.54 5.31 4.16
CA LEU A 97 -10.36 4.71 3.55
C LEU A 97 -9.79 5.58 2.41
N ARG A 98 -10.66 6.26 1.64
CA ARG A 98 -10.26 7.13 0.53
C ARG A 98 -9.79 8.51 0.98
N SER A 99 -10.55 9.15 1.87
CA SER A 99 -10.46 10.60 2.14
C SER A 99 -10.08 10.93 3.58
N GLY A 100 -9.89 9.92 4.44
CA GLY A 100 -9.61 10.11 5.86
C GLY A 100 -10.88 10.30 6.70
N ILE A 101 -10.66 10.45 8.01
CA ILE A 101 -11.70 10.69 9.00
C ILE A 101 -12.13 12.16 8.95
N SER A 102 -13.44 12.42 9.09
CA SER A 102 -14.04 13.75 9.15
C SER A 102 -15.04 13.85 10.31
N GLU A 103 -15.56 15.04 10.55
CA GLU A 103 -16.63 15.26 11.54
C GLU A 103 -17.92 14.48 11.23
N GLN A 104 -18.13 14.13 9.96
CA GLN A 104 -19.28 13.36 9.49
C GLN A 104 -19.04 11.84 9.54
N THR A 105 -17.88 11.39 10.04
CA THR A 105 -17.58 9.96 10.16
C THR A 105 -18.42 9.36 11.27
N ASP A 106 -19.17 8.30 10.94
CA ASP A 106 -19.97 7.57 11.92
C ASP A 106 -19.06 6.98 13.00
N ARG A 107 -19.63 6.78 14.18
CA ARG A 107 -18.91 6.18 15.31
C ARG A 107 -19.62 4.90 15.77
N ALA A 108 -18.83 3.97 16.27
CA ALA A 108 -19.30 2.72 16.89
C ALA A 108 -18.61 2.53 18.24
N THR A 109 -19.16 1.67 19.08
CA THR A 109 -18.53 1.32 20.35
C THR A 109 -17.14 0.73 20.15
N ALA A 110 -16.21 1.05 21.05
CA ALA A 110 -14.89 0.41 21.09
C ALA A 110 -14.95 -1.04 21.62
N SER A 111 -16.07 -1.45 22.20
CA SER A 111 -16.28 -2.79 22.78
C SER A 111 -16.57 -3.88 21.75
N VAL A 112 -16.21 -3.66 20.48
CA VAL A 112 -16.24 -4.69 19.43
C VAL A 112 -15.12 -5.71 19.61
N PRO A 113 -15.26 -6.96 19.09
CA PRO A 113 -14.17 -7.92 19.12
C PRO A 113 -12.88 -7.35 18.50
N LYS A 114 -11.74 -7.56 19.16
CA LYS A 114 -10.44 -6.94 18.82
C LYS A 114 -10.05 -7.10 17.35
N LYS A 115 -10.39 -8.21 16.70
CA LYS A 115 -10.09 -8.45 15.29
C LYS A 115 -10.68 -7.40 14.33
N TYR A 116 -11.77 -6.72 14.73
CA TYR A 116 -12.41 -5.68 13.93
C TYR A 116 -11.91 -4.27 14.23
N LEU A 117 -11.01 -4.14 15.20
CA LEU A 117 -10.30 -2.89 15.40
C LEU A 117 -9.24 -2.71 14.34
N VAL A 118 -9.14 -1.50 13.83
CA VAL A 118 -8.16 -1.06 12.84
C VAL A 118 -7.16 -0.16 13.55
N GLU A 119 -5.88 -0.35 13.27
CA GLU A 119 -4.78 0.45 13.78
C GLU A 119 -3.92 0.99 12.62
N ASP A 120 -3.10 1.98 12.89
CA ASP A 120 -2.16 2.52 11.90
C ASP A 120 -1.23 1.43 11.38
N GLY A 121 -1.05 1.38 10.06
CA GLY A 121 -0.26 0.37 9.37
C GLY A 121 -1.03 -0.90 8.99
N ASP A 122 -2.30 -1.05 9.38
CA ASP A 122 -3.14 -2.13 8.86
C ASP A 122 -3.39 -1.96 7.36
N ILE A 123 -3.34 -3.04 6.60
CA ILE A 123 -3.69 -3.02 5.18
C ILE A 123 -5.20 -3.20 5.05
N LEU A 124 -5.86 -2.20 4.47
CA LEU A 124 -7.29 -2.22 4.21
C LEU A 124 -7.57 -2.28 2.71
N PHE A 125 -8.54 -3.11 2.34
CA PHE A 125 -8.98 -3.27 0.96
C PHE A 125 -10.49 -3.16 0.86
N SER A 126 -11.00 -2.22 0.04
CA SER A 126 -12.44 -2.13 -0.25
C SER A 126 -12.81 -3.06 -1.41
N TRP A 127 -13.77 -3.95 -1.17
CA TRP A 127 -14.20 -4.97 -2.13
C TRP A 127 -15.51 -4.64 -2.86
N SER A 128 -16.11 -3.48 -2.56
CA SER A 128 -17.36 -3.01 -3.17
C SER A 128 -17.30 -1.52 -3.45
N GLY A 129 -18.11 -1.05 -4.41
CA GLY A 129 -18.14 0.34 -4.82
C GLY A 129 -16.81 0.79 -5.43
N SER A 130 -16.15 1.73 -4.80
CA SER A 130 -14.80 2.14 -5.23
C SER A 130 -13.75 1.24 -4.60
N LEU A 131 -13.19 0.34 -5.40
CA LEU A 131 -12.14 -0.56 -4.95
C LEU A 131 -10.82 0.19 -4.80
N LEU A 132 -10.17 0.03 -3.66
CA LEU A 132 -8.82 0.54 -3.37
C LEU A 132 -8.18 -0.29 -2.27
N VAL A 133 -6.87 -0.39 -2.28
CA VAL A 133 -6.06 -0.99 -1.22
C VAL A 133 -5.02 0.00 -0.75
N ARG A 134 -4.85 0.14 0.56
CA ARG A 134 -3.81 1.00 1.13
C ARG A 134 -3.55 0.69 2.60
N PRO A 135 -2.37 1.06 3.12
CA PRO A 135 -2.13 1.12 4.55
C PRO A 135 -3.04 2.19 5.18
N TRP A 136 -3.64 1.85 6.31
CA TRP A 136 -4.38 2.80 7.13
C TRP A 136 -3.44 3.64 7.99
N THR A 137 -3.76 4.93 8.18
CA THR A 137 -2.88 5.88 8.89
C THR A 137 -3.65 6.98 9.63
N GLU A 138 -4.95 6.81 9.91
CA GLU A 138 -5.78 7.83 10.56
C GLU A 138 -6.11 7.51 12.04
N GLY A 139 -5.32 6.61 12.63
CA GLY A 139 -5.52 6.17 14.02
C GLY A 139 -6.55 5.06 14.19
N PRO A 140 -6.91 4.73 15.43
CA PRO A 140 -7.78 3.58 15.71
C PRO A 140 -9.20 3.79 15.18
N GLY A 141 -9.80 2.69 14.68
CA GLY A 141 -11.17 2.69 14.17
C GLY A 141 -11.81 1.32 14.18
N VAL A 142 -13.07 1.24 13.77
CA VAL A 142 -13.84 -0.01 13.62
C VAL A 142 -14.03 -0.32 12.15
N LEU A 143 -13.65 -1.51 11.72
CA LEU A 143 -13.71 -1.96 10.34
C LEU A 143 -15.15 -2.19 9.89
N ASN A 144 -15.58 -1.49 8.84
CA ASN A 144 -16.90 -1.67 8.26
C ASN A 144 -16.97 -2.88 7.34
N GLN A 145 -18.16 -3.49 7.22
CA GLN A 145 -18.44 -4.70 6.44
C GLN A 145 -18.04 -4.65 4.95
N HIS A 146 -17.87 -3.45 4.38
CA HIS A 146 -17.49 -3.26 2.98
C HIS A 146 -15.97 -3.19 2.75
N LEU A 147 -15.20 -3.39 3.81
CA LEU A 147 -13.75 -3.46 3.77
C LEU A 147 -13.26 -4.81 4.26
N PHE A 148 -12.12 -5.23 3.72
CA PHE A 148 -11.28 -6.28 4.29
C PHE A 148 -10.12 -5.64 5.07
N LYS A 149 -9.79 -6.24 6.21
CA LYS A 149 -8.46 -6.14 6.81
C LYS A 149 -7.64 -7.30 6.26
N VAL A 150 -6.51 -6.98 5.63
CA VAL A 150 -5.65 -7.98 4.94
C VAL A 150 -4.45 -8.28 5.82
N THR A 151 -4.32 -9.53 6.23
CA THR A 151 -3.24 -10.00 7.12
C THR A 151 -2.61 -11.28 6.59
N SER A 152 -1.44 -11.64 7.07
CA SER A 152 -0.83 -12.94 6.84
C SER A 152 0.14 -13.29 7.96
N ASP A 153 0.11 -14.54 8.41
CA ASP A 153 1.11 -15.08 9.34
C ASP A 153 2.33 -15.67 8.61
N ALA A 154 2.17 -15.96 7.31
CA ALA A 154 3.18 -16.64 6.51
C ALA A 154 3.96 -15.72 5.56
N PHE A 155 3.40 -14.55 5.23
CA PHE A 155 4.00 -13.63 4.25
C PHE A 155 4.13 -12.21 4.82
N PRO A 156 5.22 -11.49 4.46
CA PRO A 156 5.43 -10.12 4.90
C PRO A 156 4.31 -9.17 4.43
N LYS A 157 4.05 -8.13 5.22
CA LYS A 157 3.02 -7.11 4.94
C LYS A 157 3.17 -6.49 3.55
N TRP A 158 4.40 -6.14 3.13
CA TRP A 158 4.66 -5.58 1.80
C TRP A 158 4.28 -6.55 0.67
N PHE A 159 4.47 -7.86 0.87
CA PHE A 159 4.15 -8.88 -0.13
C PHE A 159 2.65 -8.97 -0.37
N ILE A 160 1.87 -9.10 0.69
CA ILE A 160 0.40 -9.18 0.59
C ILE A 160 -0.20 -7.86 0.07
N TYR A 161 0.35 -6.72 0.46
CA TYR A 161 -0.07 -5.41 -0.04
C TYR A 161 0.17 -5.29 -1.55
N LEU A 162 1.40 -5.54 -2.01
CA LEU A 162 1.74 -5.39 -3.43
C LEU A 162 0.99 -6.38 -4.32
N TRP A 163 0.75 -7.60 -3.88
CA TRP A 163 -0.04 -8.56 -4.66
C TRP A 163 -1.52 -8.21 -4.69
N THR A 164 -2.09 -7.68 -3.60
CA THR A 164 -3.47 -7.17 -3.59
C THR A 164 -3.59 -5.97 -4.53
N ASP A 165 -2.63 -5.06 -4.51
CA ASP A 165 -2.56 -3.88 -5.39
C ASP A 165 -2.35 -4.28 -6.87
N HIS A 166 -1.50 -5.29 -7.13
CA HIS A 166 -1.29 -5.83 -8.47
C HIS A 166 -2.59 -6.29 -9.14
N HIS A 167 -3.46 -6.97 -8.40
CA HIS A 167 -4.75 -7.44 -8.90
C HIS A 167 -5.86 -6.39 -8.83
N LEU A 168 -5.60 -5.20 -8.29
CA LEU A 168 -6.64 -4.20 -8.07
C LEU A 168 -7.35 -3.77 -9.35
N GLN A 169 -6.62 -3.60 -10.45
CA GLN A 169 -7.22 -3.20 -11.73
C GLN A 169 -8.14 -4.29 -12.30
N ASP A 170 -7.75 -5.56 -12.21
CA ASP A 170 -8.59 -6.69 -12.62
C ASP A 170 -9.87 -6.74 -11.77
N PHE A 171 -9.76 -6.52 -10.47
CA PHE A 171 -10.90 -6.46 -9.56
C PHE A 171 -11.84 -5.29 -9.88
N ILE A 172 -11.30 -4.12 -10.23
CA ILE A 172 -12.08 -2.96 -10.67
C ILE A 172 -12.85 -3.31 -11.94
N GLN A 173 -12.22 -3.96 -12.91
CA GLN A 173 -12.88 -4.39 -14.16
C GLN A 173 -14.00 -5.39 -13.87
N ILE A 174 -13.73 -6.42 -13.07
CA ILE A 174 -14.73 -7.42 -12.66
C ILE A 174 -15.92 -6.77 -11.94
N ALA A 175 -15.67 -5.77 -11.09
CA ALA A 175 -16.72 -5.05 -10.39
C ALA A 175 -17.56 -4.20 -11.36
N ALA A 176 -16.92 -3.55 -12.33
CA ALA A 176 -17.58 -2.75 -13.35
C ALA A 176 -18.49 -3.58 -14.26
N ASP A 177 -18.04 -4.74 -14.71
CA ASP A 177 -18.79 -5.64 -15.61
C ASP A 177 -20.08 -6.20 -14.99
N LYS A 178 -20.15 -6.21 -13.64
CA LYS A 178 -21.30 -6.74 -12.87
C LYS A 178 -22.21 -5.65 -12.27
N ALA A 179 -21.92 -4.38 -12.55
CA ALA A 179 -22.61 -3.27 -11.91
C ALA A 179 -23.96 -2.98 -12.55
N THR A 180 -25.03 -3.55 -12.03
CA THR A 180 -26.39 -2.99 -12.19
C THR A 180 -26.72 -1.95 -11.10
N THR A 181 -26.05 -1.97 -9.96
CA THR A 181 -26.22 -1.01 -8.85
C THR A 181 -24.90 -0.61 -8.21
N MET A 182 -24.24 -1.55 -7.49
CA MET A 182 -22.93 -1.32 -6.85
C MET A 182 -22.02 -2.50 -7.20
N GLY A 183 -20.99 -2.23 -8.01
CA GLY A 183 -20.00 -3.25 -8.37
C GLY A 183 -19.28 -3.79 -7.13
N HIS A 184 -19.03 -5.08 -7.11
CA HIS A 184 -18.30 -5.74 -6.02
C HIS A 184 -17.58 -7.00 -6.53
N ILE A 185 -16.53 -7.38 -5.82
CA ILE A 185 -15.88 -8.67 -6.02
C ILE A 185 -16.41 -9.69 -5.01
N LYS A 186 -16.29 -10.96 -5.36
CA LYS A 186 -16.60 -12.09 -4.49
C LYS A 186 -15.31 -12.76 -4.03
N ARG A 187 -15.40 -13.64 -3.02
CA ARG A 187 -14.22 -14.42 -2.55
C ARG A 187 -13.62 -15.28 -3.65
N ASP A 188 -14.45 -15.84 -4.54
CA ASP A 188 -13.96 -16.64 -5.68
C ASP A 188 -12.99 -15.84 -6.58
N HIS A 189 -13.13 -14.53 -6.66
CA HIS A 189 -12.19 -13.68 -7.42
C HIS A 189 -10.82 -13.60 -6.74
N LEU A 190 -10.75 -13.63 -5.38
CA LEU A 190 -9.49 -13.72 -4.65
C LEU A 190 -8.82 -15.08 -4.88
N THR A 191 -9.61 -16.16 -4.93
CA THR A 191 -9.11 -17.51 -5.23
C THR A 191 -8.63 -17.63 -6.69
N ALA A 192 -9.29 -16.94 -7.62
CA ALA A 192 -8.89 -16.90 -9.04
C ALA A 192 -7.61 -16.08 -9.26
N ALA A 193 -7.39 -15.02 -8.48
CA ALA A 193 -6.19 -14.18 -8.55
C ALA A 193 -4.95 -14.99 -8.13
N LYS A 194 -3.97 -15.12 -9.03
CA LYS A 194 -2.77 -15.94 -8.81
C LYS A 194 -1.58 -15.09 -8.41
N VAL A 195 -0.80 -15.62 -7.50
CA VAL A 195 0.41 -15.02 -6.91
C VAL A 195 1.57 -15.94 -7.17
N VAL A 196 2.64 -15.41 -7.75
CA VAL A 196 3.91 -16.11 -7.88
C VAL A 196 4.70 -15.93 -6.58
N VAL A 197 4.99 -17.04 -5.92
CA VAL A 197 5.66 -17.07 -4.62
C VAL A 197 7.12 -17.48 -4.82
N PRO A 198 8.09 -16.61 -4.52
CA PRO A 198 9.51 -16.94 -4.63
C PRO A 198 9.95 -17.97 -3.57
N SER A 199 11.17 -18.46 -3.70
CA SER A 199 11.80 -19.29 -2.65
C SER A 199 11.88 -18.50 -1.33
N GLY A 200 11.94 -19.23 -0.20
CA GLY A 200 12.07 -18.62 1.13
C GLY A 200 13.29 -17.71 1.26
N ASP A 201 14.41 -18.08 0.63
CA ASP A 201 15.64 -17.29 0.66
C ASP A 201 15.48 -15.96 -0.08
N VAL A 202 14.85 -15.97 -1.26
CA VAL A 202 14.52 -14.75 -2.02
C VAL A 202 13.54 -13.91 -1.25
N LEU A 203 12.48 -14.50 -0.69
CA LEU A 203 11.47 -13.77 0.08
C LEU A 203 12.09 -13.13 1.32
N GLY A 204 12.93 -13.84 2.06
CA GLY A 204 13.63 -13.32 3.24
C GLY A 204 14.65 -12.23 2.90
N ALA A 205 15.36 -12.36 1.76
CA ALA A 205 16.26 -11.32 1.27
C ALA A 205 15.49 -10.06 0.85
N ALA A 206 14.37 -10.24 0.16
CA ALA A 206 13.47 -9.14 -0.22
C ALA A 206 12.87 -8.45 1.02
N ASP A 207 12.47 -9.20 2.05
CA ASP A 207 11.90 -8.66 3.27
C ASP A 207 12.86 -7.75 4.03
N ARG A 208 14.15 -8.11 4.09
CA ARG A 208 15.19 -7.25 4.68
C ARG A 208 15.31 -5.88 4.01
N GLN A 209 14.89 -5.74 2.75
CA GLN A 209 14.93 -4.48 1.99
C GLN A 209 13.57 -3.79 1.95
N LEU A 210 12.53 -4.53 1.60
CA LEU A 210 11.18 -3.98 1.36
C LEU A 210 10.39 -3.78 2.64
N GLY A 211 10.62 -4.61 3.67
CA GLY A 211 9.98 -4.44 4.98
C GLY A 211 10.24 -3.05 5.57
N PRO A 212 11.52 -2.67 5.81
CA PRO A 212 11.85 -1.33 6.30
C PRO A 212 11.38 -0.20 5.38
N ALA A 213 11.40 -0.41 4.05
CA ALA A 213 10.91 0.58 3.11
C ALA A 213 9.40 0.83 3.26
N MET A 214 8.62 -0.23 3.43
CA MET A 214 7.18 -0.11 3.68
C MET A 214 6.88 0.55 5.03
N GLU A 215 7.56 0.14 6.10
CA GLU A 215 7.39 0.77 7.42
C GLU A 215 7.77 2.26 7.37
N LYS A 216 8.82 2.62 6.62
CA LYS A 216 9.18 4.02 6.39
C LYS A 216 8.11 4.78 5.61
N ALA A 217 7.52 4.17 4.58
CA ALA A 217 6.42 4.79 3.83
C ALA A 217 5.19 5.04 4.73
N ILE A 218 4.81 4.08 5.57
CA ILE A 218 3.73 4.25 6.56
C ILE A 218 4.08 5.39 7.54
N SER A 219 5.30 5.41 8.08
CA SER A 219 5.77 6.46 9.00
C SER A 219 5.70 7.85 8.36
N VAL A 220 6.07 7.98 7.08
CA VAL A 220 5.99 9.25 6.35
C VAL A 220 4.54 9.70 6.16
N LEU A 221 3.63 8.77 5.86
CA LEU A 221 2.20 9.08 5.77
C LEU A 221 1.64 9.59 7.10
N LEU A 222 1.98 8.93 8.21
CA LEU A 222 1.60 9.38 9.56
C LEU A 222 2.14 10.77 9.89
N GLN A 223 3.40 11.04 9.56
CA GLN A 223 4.00 12.37 9.74
C GLN A 223 3.29 13.43 8.90
N ALA A 224 3.00 13.14 7.63
CA ALA A 224 2.28 14.05 6.75
C ALA A 224 0.91 14.42 7.30
N GLN A 225 0.18 13.45 7.87
CA GLN A 225 -1.11 13.70 8.50
C GLN A 225 -0.99 14.51 9.79
N ALA A 226 -0.01 14.21 10.64
CA ALA A 226 0.23 14.99 11.85
C ALA A 226 0.53 16.45 11.52
N LEU A 227 1.35 16.69 10.48
CA LEU A 227 1.63 18.05 9.99
C LEU A 227 0.39 18.72 9.39
N THR A 228 -0.46 17.99 8.68
CA THR A 228 -1.73 18.51 8.17
C THR A 228 -2.64 18.95 9.32
N LYS A 229 -2.84 18.10 10.33
CA LYS A 229 -3.65 18.43 11.51
C LYS A 229 -3.09 19.65 12.27
N LEU A 230 -1.76 19.71 12.41
CA LEU A 230 -1.10 20.86 13.03
C LEU A 230 -1.30 22.15 12.24
N ARG A 231 -1.13 22.11 10.92
CA ARG A 231 -1.40 23.24 10.03
C ARG A 231 -2.84 23.73 10.20
N ASP A 232 -3.80 22.81 10.12
CA ASP A 232 -5.22 23.14 10.17
C ASP A 232 -5.66 23.71 11.55
N ALA A 233 -4.99 23.27 12.61
CA ALA A 233 -5.19 23.81 13.95
C ALA A 233 -4.54 25.20 14.17
N LEU A 234 -3.38 25.45 13.55
CA LEU A 234 -2.63 26.68 13.74
C LEU A 234 -3.04 27.81 12.79
N LEU A 235 -3.41 27.48 11.54
CA LEU A 235 -3.69 28.47 10.52
C LEU A 235 -4.80 29.46 10.92
N PRO A 236 -5.95 29.03 11.43
CA PRO A 236 -6.97 29.96 11.92
C PRO A 236 -6.46 30.88 13.04
N LYS A 237 -5.69 30.36 14.00
CA LYS A 237 -5.15 31.11 15.14
C LYS A 237 -4.09 32.14 14.72
N LEU A 238 -3.31 31.82 13.69
CA LEU A 238 -2.37 32.77 13.10
C LEU A 238 -3.09 33.90 12.36
N LEU A 239 -4.16 33.56 11.60
CA LEU A 239 -4.93 34.53 10.84
C LEU A 239 -5.74 35.47 11.76
N THR A 240 -6.17 34.99 12.92
CA THR A 240 -6.87 35.82 13.93
C THR A 240 -5.95 36.61 14.87
N GLY A 241 -4.62 36.35 14.80
CA GLY A 241 -3.65 36.96 15.70
C GLY A 241 -3.64 36.39 17.12
N GLU A 242 -4.37 35.30 17.37
CA GLU A 242 -4.37 34.59 18.66
C GLU A 242 -3.00 33.97 18.97
N VAL A 243 -2.28 33.53 17.92
CA VAL A 243 -0.92 33.03 18.00
C VAL A 243 -0.04 33.89 17.06
N THR A 244 1.07 34.40 17.59
CA THR A 244 2.07 35.11 16.79
C THR A 244 3.31 34.26 16.63
N VAL A 245 3.86 34.18 15.41
CA VAL A 245 5.18 33.63 15.19
C VAL A 245 6.20 34.66 15.65
N ILE A 246 6.95 34.37 16.71
CA ILE A 246 8.10 35.18 17.10
C ILE A 246 9.16 34.98 16.00
N GLY A 247 9.11 35.83 14.98
CA GLY A 247 10.02 35.76 13.85
C GLY A 247 11.40 36.22 14.26
N HIS A 248 12.41 35.45 13.88
CA HIS A 248 13.71 36.04 13.59
C HIS A 248 13.47 37.16 12.56
N PRO A 249 13.97 38.38 12.76
CA PRO A 249 13.83 39.44 11.76
C PRO A 249 14.44 38.92 10.47
N LEU A 250 13.60 38.83 9.43
CA LEU A 250 14.09 38.66 8.07
C LEU A 250 15.09 39.82 7.85
N ARG A 251 16.37 39.53 7.73
CA ARG A 251 17.35 40.50 7.24
C ARG A 251 16.90 40.92 5.85
N THR A 252 16.14 42.01 5.80
CA THR A 252 15.92 42.74 4.57
C THR A 252 17.23 43.46 4.27
N ASP A 253 18.15 42.82 3.52
CA ASP A 253 19.29 43.45 2.89
C ASP A 253 18.80 44.35 1.74
N ALA A 254 18.08 45.41 2.11
CA ALA A 254 17.63 46.48 1.23
C ALA A 254 18.39 47.76 1.54
N GLN A 255 19.71 47.69 1.62
CA GLN A 255 20.56 48.90 1.67
C GLN A 255 21.93 48.64 1.03
N THR A 256 21.98 48.49 -0.27
CA THR A 256 23.20 48.80 -1.03
C THR A 256 22.87 49.08 -2.49
N CYS A 257 22.12 50.14 -2.71
CA CYS A 257 22.09 50.77 -4.04
C CYS A 257 21.95 52.26 -3.87
N ARG A 258 23.02 52.92 -3.32
CA ARG A 258 23.17 54.37 -3.42
C ARG A 258 24.47 54.73 -4.13
N ARG A 259 24.27 55.13 -5.37
CA ARG A 259 24.99 56.20 -6.10
C ARG A 259 26.49 56.05 -6.28
N ARG A 260 26.87 55.64 -7.46
CA ARG A 260 27.95 56.33 -8.18
C ARG A 260 27.32 57.02 -9.41
N GLN A 261 27.28 58.30 -9.40
CA GLN A 261 27.24 59.19 -10.55
C GLN A 261 28.35 60.22 -10.37
N PRO A 262 28.69 60.93 -11.41
CA PRO A 262 29.98 60.76 -12.17
C PRO A 262 31.06 61.59 -11.61
#